data_556cbfff2e4a75f004ce838cea61f06d
#
_entry.id   556cbfff2e4a75f004ce838cea61f06d
#
_cell.length_a   1.000
_cell.length_b   1.000
_cell.length_c   1.000
_cell.angle_alpha   90.00
_cell.angle_beta   90.00
_cell.angle_gamma   90.00
#
_symmetry.space_group_name_H-M   'P 1'
#
loop_
_entity.id
_entity.type
_entity.pdbx_description
1 polymer ?
#
loop_
_entity_poly.entity_id
_entity_poly.type
_entity_poly.pdbx_seq_one_letter_code
_entity_poly.pdbx_strand_id
1 'polypeptide(L)'
;MKASVVIANFNNERYITQCINSLKSQTYKDLEIIFFDDNSSDNSLNVIKKFSDVKIIENKKQTNFGSLNQLNAYRESINQSTGDLIFFLDSDDYFHEKKIETIVNYFKNN
;
A
#
# COMPACT_ATOMS: atom_id res chain seq x y z
N MET A 1 -11.64 3.25 -14.31
CA MET A 1 -10.50 3.87 -13.60
C MET A 1 -9.71 2.83 -12.84
N LYS A 2 -8.40 2.87 -12.96
CA LYS A 2 -7.54 2.00 -12.18
C LYS A 2 -7.18 2.66 -10.85
N ALA A 3 -7.19 1.91 -9.77
CA ALA A 3 -6.77 2.38 -8.46
C ALA A 3 -5.38 1.84 -8.11
N SER A 4 -4.52 2.70 -7.58
CA SER A 4 -3.23 2.29 -7.01
C SER A 4 -3.30 2.46 -5.51
N VAL A 5 -3.08 1.39 -4.75
CA VAL A 5 -3.03 1.46 -3.29
C VAL A 5 -1.58 1.37 -2.86
N VAL A 6 -1.08 2.44 -2.25
CA VAL A 6 0.28 2.49 -1.74
C VAL A 6 0.29 2.26 -0.24
N ILE A 7 1.09 1.30 0.19
CA ILE A 7 1.19 0.87 1.58
C ILE A 7 2.59 1.20 2.08
N ALA A 8 2.68 1.96 3.17
CA ALA A 8 3.95 2.21 3.84
C ALA A 8 4.09 1.27 5.04
N ASN A 9 5.22 0.59 5.11
CA ASN A 9 5.48 -0.40 6.17
C ASN A 9 6.83 -0.16 6.85
N PHE A 10 6.80 -0.20 8.18
CA PHE A 10 8.00 -0.31 8.99
C PHE A 10 7.70 -1.16 10.22
N ASN A 11 8.27 -2.37 10.26
CA ASN A 11 8.17 -3.29 11.41
C ASN A 11 6.73 -3.61 11.84
N ASN A 12 5.82 -3.79 10.88
CA ASN A 12 4.43 -4.15 11.13
C ASN A 12 4.09 -5.57 10.66
N GLU A 13 5.01 -6.51 10.79
CA GLU A 13 4.80 -7.88 10.26
C GLU A 13 3.50 -8.52 10.70
N ARG A 14 3.02 -8.20 11.91
CA ARG A 14 1.82 -8.79 12.48
C ARG A 14 0.54 -8.39 11.76
N TYR A 15 0.55 -7.26 11.05
CA TYR A 15 -0.66 -6.65 10.47
C TYR A 15 -0.71 -6.75 8.95
N ILE A 16 0.39 -7.12 8.30
CA ILE A 16 0.51 -7.09 6.83
C ILE A 16 -0.54 -7.98 6.17
N THR A 17 -0.71 -9.21 6.64
CA THR A 17 -1.66 -10.14 6.04
C THR A 17 -3.09 -9.59 6.08
N GLN A 18 -3.52 -9.03 7.19
CA GLN A 18 -4.83 -8.41 7.31
C GLN A 18 -4.97 -7.22 6.36
N CYS A 19 -3.95 -6.38 6.29
CA CYS A 19 -3.93 -5.23 5.40
C CYS A 19 -4.11 -5.66 3.93
N ILE A 20 -3.30 -6.60 3.47
CA ILE A 20 -3.35 -7.09 2.08
C ILE A 20 -4.67 -7.80 1.79
N ASN A 21 -5.15 -8.64 2.71
CA ASN A 21 -6.42 -9.33 2.51
C ASN A 21 -7.59 -8.36 2.40
N SER A 22 -7.54 -7.22 3.09
CA SER A 22 -8.57 -6.20 2.96
C SER A 22 -8.62 -5.59 1.56
N LEU A 23 -7.49 -5.56 0.87
CA LEU A 23 -7.41 -5.08 -0.51
C LEU A 23 -7.84 -6.16 -1.50
N LYS A 24 -7.49 -7.41 -1.25
CA LYS A 24 -7.93 -8.53 -2.10
C LYS A 24 -9.44 -8.76 -1.99
N SER A 25 -10.06 -8.38 -0.89
CA SER A 25 -11.50 -8.50 -0.65
C SER A 25 -12.31 -7.31 -1.13
N GLN A 26 -11.67 -6.29 -1.72
CA GLN A 26 -12.39 -5.13 -2.24
C GLN A 26 -13.37 -5.55 -3.34
N THR A 27 -14.53 -4.94 -3.35
CA THR A 27 -15.51 -5.16 -4.42
C THR A 27 -15.03 -4.60 -5.75
N TYR A 28 -14.17 -3.58 -5.71
CA TYR A 28 -13.53 -3.01 -6.91
C TYR A 28 -12.27 -3.79 -7.22
N LYS A 29 -12.17 -4.36 -8.44
CA LYS A 29 -11.08 -5.28 -8.79
C LYS A 29 -9.97 -4.67 -9.65
N ASP A 30 -10.20 -3.55 -10.29
CA ASP A 30 -9.18 -2.89 -11.12
C ASP A 30 -8.25 -2.06 -10.24
N LEU A 31 -7.39 -2.75 -9.50
CA LEU A 31 -6.45 -2.12 -8.58
C LEU A 31 -5.09 -2.81 -8.61
N GLU A 32 -4.06 -2.03 -8.33
CA GLU A 32 -2.71 -2.53 -8.08
C GLU A 32 -2.32 -2.19 -6.64
N ILE A 33 -1.45 -3.00 -6.07
CA ILE A 33 -0.94 -2.82 -4.71
C ILE A 33 0.55 -2.56 -4.78
N ILE A 34 1.01 -1.47 -4.19
CA ILE A 34 2.42 -1.12 -4.08
C ILE A 34 2.77 -1.08 -2.60
N PHE A 35 3.71 -1.91 -2.20
CA PHE A 35 4.12 -2.03 -0.80
C PHE A 35 5.54 -1.49 -0.67
N PHE A 36 5.69 -0.44 0.13
CA PHE A 36 6.99 0.19 0.38
C PHE A 36 7.47 -0.24 1.76
N ASP A 37 8.58 -0.97 1.79
CA ASP A 37 9.21 -1.38 3.05
C ASP A 37 10.35 -0.43 3.40
N ASP A 38 10.24 0.24 4.54
CA ASP A 38 11.19 1.25 4.98
C ASP A 38 12.27 0.65 5.87
N ASN A 39 13.04 -0.29 5.31
CA ASN A 39 14.16 -0.96 5.99
C ASN A 39 13.74 -1.67 7.29
N SER A 40 12.68 -2.46 7.22
CA SER A 40 12.20 -3.23 8.37
C SER A 40 13.26 -4.22 8.86
N SER A 41 13.37 -4.34 10.16
CA SER A 41 14.25 -5.32 10.82
C SER A 41 13.52 -6.58 11.25
N ASP A 42 12.19 -6.57 11.20
CA ASP A 42 11.36 -7.74 11.50
C ASP A 42 11.17 -8.63 10.26
N ASN A 43 10.18 -9.50 10.27
CA ASN A 43 9.91 -10.45 9.19
C ASN A 43 8.98 -9.90 8.09
N SER A 44 8.80 -8.57 8.04
CA SER A 44 7.85 -7.91 7.10
C SER A 44 8.08 -8.31 5.65
N LEU A 45 9.33 -8.29 5.17
CA LEU A 45 9.63 -8.64 3.78
C LEU A 45 9.28 -10.09 3.46
N ASN A 46 9.53 -11.01 4.37
CA ASN A 46 9.17 -12.41 4.16
C ASN A 46 7.65 -12.58 4.09
N VAL A 47 6.91 -11.83 4.90
CA VAL A 47 5.44 -11.88 4.88
C VAL A 47 4.90 -11.35 3.57
N ILE A 48 5.35 -10.15 3.14
CA ILE A 48 4.82 -9.54 1.92
C ILE A 48 5.19 -10.34 0.66
N LYS A 49 6.35 -10.97 0.63
CA LYS A 49 6.79 -11.77 -0.51
C LYS A 49 5.93 -12.98 -0.80
N LYS A 50 5.07 -13.37 0.14
CA LYS A 50 4.08 -14.45 -0.08
C LYS A 50 2.94 -14.03 -1.00
N PHE A 51 2.77 -12.74 -1.24
CA PHE A 51 1.73 -12.20 -2.11
C PHE A 51 2.37 -11.84 -3.47
N SER A 52 2.20 -12.70 -4.46
CA SER A 52 2.88 -12.58 -5.75
C SER A 52 2.42 -11.40 -6.61
N ASP A 53 1.24 -10.86 -6.33
CA ASP A 53 0.61 -9.79 -7.10
C ASP A 53 0.82 -8.40 -6.49
N VAL A 54 1.75 -8.28 -5.55
CA VAL A 54 2.08 -7.01 -4.90
C VAL A 54 3.43 -6.52 -5.41
N LYS A 55 3.49 -5.27 -5.84
CA LYS A 55 4.76 -4.62 -6.21
C LYS A 55 5.45 -4.17 -4.93
N ILE A 56 6.68 -4.64 -4.72
CA ILE A 56 7.44 -4.36 -3.50
C ILE A 56 8.57 -3.40 -3.81
N ILE A 57 8.68 -2.35 -3.00
CA ILE A 57 9.80 -1.38 -3.03
C ILE A 57 10.51 -1.47 -1.69
N GLU A 58 11.81 -1.69 -1.71
CA GLU A 58 12.62 -1.76 -0.50
C GLU A 58 13.48 -0.51 -0.38
N ASN A 59 13.31 0.23 0.71
CA ASN A 59 14.19 1.35 1.04
C ASN A 59 15.17 0.91 2.12
N LYS A 60 16.45 0.83 1.76
CA LYS A 60 17.50 0.41 2.69
C LYS A 60 18.21 1.57 3.37
N LYS A 61 17.80 2.81 3.09
CA LYS A 61 18.45 4.03 3.60
C LYS A 61 17.47 4.88 4.39
N GLN A 62 17.06 4.36 5.54
CA GLN A 62 16.16 5.08 6.42
C GLN A 62 16.87 6.28 7.07
N THR A 63 16.20 7.42 7.14
CA THR A 63 16.69 8.61 7.85
C THR A 63 16.31 8.54 9.33
N ASN A 64 16.84 9.48 10.14
CA ASN A 64 16.46 9.61 11.55
C ASN A 64 15.14 10.38 11.75
N PHE A 65 14.49 10.81 10.66
CA PHE A 65 13.26 11.60 10.71
C PHE A 65 12.10 10.77 10.16
N GLY A 66 11.23 10.26 11.05
CA GLY A 66 10.13 9.39 10.67
C GLY A 66 9.19 10.00 9.62
N SER A 67 8.87 11.30 9.76
CA SER A 67 7.99 11.96 8.79
C SER A 67 8.62 12.07 7.41
N LEU A 68 9.93 12.27 7.33
CA LEU A 68 10.65 12.32 6.07
C LEU A 68 10.67 10.92 5.41
N ASN A 69 10.85 9.87 6.21
CA ASN A 69 10.84 8.51 5.71
C ASN A 69 9.47 8.17 5.09
N GLN A 70 8.39 8.55 5.74
CA GLN A 70 7.03 8.33 5.23
C GLN A 70 6.79 9.13 3.94
N LEU A 71 7.26 10.37 3.89
CA LEU A 71 7.14 11.19 2.67
C LEU A 71 7.90 10.56 1.50
N ASN A 72 9.09 10.05 1.75
CA ASN A 72 9.88 9.38 0.71
C ASN A 72 9.20 8.11 0.23
N ALA A 73 8.57 7.34 1.13
CA ALA A 73 7.82 6.15 0.78
C ALA A 73 6.67 6.48 -0.18
N TYR A 74 5.91 7.52 0.13
CA TYR A 74 4.80 7.95 -0.72
C TYR A 74 5.29 8.44 -2.07
N ARG A 75 6.34 9.26 -2.10
CA ARG A 75 6.90 9.78 -3.36
C ARG A 75 7.34 8.65 -4.27
N GLU A 76 8.12 7.71 -3.75
CA GLU A 76 8.63 6.58 -4.54
C GLU A 76 7.49 5.70 -5.03
N SER A 77 6.51 5.43 -4.17
CA SER A 77 5.35 4.61 -4.52
C SER A 77 4.49 5.28 -5.59
N ILE A 78 4.29 6.59 -5.48
CA ILE A 78 3.54 7.35 -6.49
C ILE A 78 4.26 7.30 -7.83
N ASN A 79 5.58 7.46 -7.85
CA ASN A 79 6.36 7.40 -9.08
C ASN A 79 6.21 6.06 -9.80
N GLN A 80 5.99 4.98 -9.07
CA GLN A 80 5.82 3.64 -9.65
C GLN A 80 4.36 3.26 -9.87
N SER A 81 3.41 4.09 -9.44
CA SER A 81 2.00 3.80 -9.60
C SER A 81 1.54 4.07 -11.04
N THR A 82 0.55 3.31 -11.49
CA THR A 82 -0.02 3.45 -12.84
C THR A 82 -1.51 3.74 -12.81
N GLY A 83 -2.12 3.84 -11.63
CA GLY A 83 -3.56 4.07 -11.51
C GLY A 83 -3.96 5.52 -11.73
N ASP A 84 -5.24 5.71 -12.00
CA ASP A 84 -5.86 7.02 -12.13
C ASP A 84 -6.12 7.66 -10.78
N LEU A 85 -6.34 6.84 -9.75
CA LEU A 85 -6.53 7.27 -8.38
C LEU A 85 -5.50 6.59 -7.49
N ILE A 86 -4.99 7.32 -6.50
CA ILE A 86 -4.01 6.80 -5.55
C ILE A 86 -4.62 6.82 -4.16
N PHE A 87 -4.57 5.67 -3.49
CA PHE A 87 -5.02 5.49 -2.12
C PHE A 87 -3.82 5.24 -1.22
N PHE A 88 -3.81 5.82 -0.03
CA PHE A 88 -2.75 5.61 0.96
C PHE A 88 -3.29 4.75 2.09
N LEU A 89 -2.49 3.78 2.51
CA LEU A 89 -2.87 2.85 3.58
C LEU A 89 -1.62 2.47 4.38
N ASP A 90 -1.68 2.64 5.69
CA ASP A 90 -0.61 2.15 6.56
C ASP A 90 -0.74 0.64 6.73
N SER A 91 0.39 -0.06 6.83
CA SER A 91 0.42 -1.53 6.87
C SER A 91 -0.23 -2.12 8.12
N ASP A 92 -0.46 -1.33 9.18
CA ASP A 92 -1.16 -1.74 10.39
C ASP A 92 -2.66 -1.42 10.35
N ASP A 93 -3.17 -1.04 9.19
CA ASP A 93 -4.57 -0.66 8.99
C ASP A 93 -5.19 -1.54 7.90
N TYR A 94 -6.48 -1.35 7.64
CA TYR A 94 -7.20 -2.09 6.62
C TYR A 94 -8.37 -1.26 6.10
N PHE A 95 -8.83 -1.58 4.87
CA PHE A 95 -9.98 -0.93 4.26
C PHE A 95 -11.24 -1.78 4.41
N HIS A 96 -12.38 -1.10 4.58
CA HIS A 96 -13.68 -1.74 4.41
C HIS A 96 -13.82 -2.24 2.96
N GLU A 97 -14.53 -3.34 2.74
CA GLU A 97 -14.61 -4.02 1.44
C GLU A 97 -15.12 -3.15 0.29
N LYS A 98 -15.89 -2.09 0.57
CA LYS A 98 -16.45 -1.19 -0.43
C LYS A 98 -15.73 0.15 -0.52
N LYS A 99 -14.62 0.31 0.17
CA LYS A 99 -13.91 1.60 0.24
C LYS A 99 -13.53 2.12 -1.14
N ILE A 100 -12.86 1.30 -1.94
CA ILE A 100 -12.35 1.72 -3.24
C ILE A 100 -13.50 1.95 -4.22
N GLU A 101 -14.46 1.03 -4.28
CA GLU A 101 -15.64 1.20 -5.13
C GLU A 101 -16.38 2.49 -4.84
N THR A 102 -16.60 2.80 -3.58
CA THR A 102 -17.30 4.02 -3.17
C THR A 102 -16.58 5.27 -3.67
N ILE A 103 -15.26 5.33 -3.50
CA ILE A 103 -14.47 6.48 -3.91
C ILE A 103 -14.39 6.57 -5.45
N VAL A 104 -14.18 5.46 -6.14
CA VAL A 104 -14.13 5.43 -7.60
C VAL A 104 -15.46 5.91 -8.18
N ASN A 105 -16.59 5.43 -7.64
CA ASN A 105 -17.91 5.86 -8.12
C ASN A 105 -18.13 7.36 -7.90
N TYR A 106 -17.65 7.91 -6.80
CA TYR A 106 -17.70 9.34 -6.57
C TYR A 106 -17.00 10.12 -7.69
N PHE A 107 -15.78 9.71 -8.05
CA PHE A 107 -15.02 10.40 -9.09
C PHE A 107 -15.62 10.21 -10.47
N LYS A 108 -16.24 9.07 -10.76
CA LYS A 108 -16.89 8.83 -12.06
C LYS A 108 -18.14 9.68 -12.25
N ASN A 109 -18.82 10.00 -11.16
CA ASN A 109 -20.13 10.67 -11.21
C ASN A 109 -20.05 12.17 -10.91
N ASN A 110 -18.85 12.72 -10.72
CA ASN A 110 -18.68 14.14 -10.37
C ASN A 110 -17.60 14.85 -11.21
#